data_40805ee11e950e5062e765360c466b94
#
_entry.id   40805ee11e950e5062e765360c466b94
#
_cell.length_a   1.000
_cell.length_b   1.000
_cell.length_c   1.000
_cell.angle_alpha   90.00
_cell.angle_beta   90.00
_cell.angle_gamma   90.00
#
_symmetry.space_group_name_H-M   'P 1'
#
loop_
_entity.id
_entity.type
_entity.pdbx_description
1 polymer ?
#
loop_
_entity_poly.entity_id
_entity_poly.type
_entity_poly.pdbx_seq_one_letter_code
_entity_poly.pdbx_strand_id
1 'polypeptide(L)'
;MLDSELLRKAVDASNDGIVIAEQEGDDNILIYANAAFEHLTGYCLDEILYQDCRFLQSDDRDQSALSEIKKAIKEGRSARVVVRNYRKDGVLFWNELSITPVFNDKDQLTYFIGVQRDVSELVRLKEENIALKRELAKIGAKLSQNSVPTV
;
A
#
# COMPACT_ATOMS: atom_id res chain seq x y z
N MET A 1 -13.91 -26.95 -12.25
CA MET A 1 -13.96 -25.50 -12.61
C MET A 1 -14.27 -24.74 -11.34
N LEU A 2 -13.54 -23.70 -11.03
CA LEU A 2 -13.82 -22.86 -9.86
C LEU A 2 -15.13 -22.10 -10.09
N ASP A 3 -16.03 -22.20 -9.14
CA ASP A 3 -17.27 -21.45 -9.12
C ASP A 3 -17.00 -19.98 -8.78
N SER A 4 -17.73 -19.05 -9.41
CA SER A 4 -17.60 -17.61 -9.15
C SER A 4 -17.89 -17.24 -7.68
N GLU A 5 -18.79 -17.95 -7.03
CA GLU A 5 -19.11 -17.78 -5.61
C GLU A 5 -17.94 -18.20 -4.72
N LEU A 6 -17.27 -19.30 -5.04
CA LEU A 6 -16.09 -19.77 -4.31
C LEU A 6 -14.92 -18.77 -4.49
N LEU A 7 -14.73 -18.24 -5.70
CA LEU A 7 -13.72 -17.21 -5.95
C LEU A 7 -13.97 -15.96 -5.11
N ARG A 8 -15.22 -15.48 -5.07
CA ARG A 8 -15.59 -14.33 -4.24
C ARG A 8 -15.33 -14.60 -2.75
N LYS A 9 -15.74 -15.76 -2.25
CA LYS A 9 -15.48 -16.16 -0.86
C LYS A 9 -13.98 -16.26 -0.55
N ALA A 10 -13.17 -16.72 -1.49
CA ALA A 10 -11.72 -16.79 -1.32
C ALA A 10 -11.08 -15.40 -1.23
N VAL A 11 -11.54 -14.45 -2.04
CA VAL A 11 -11.09 -13.05 -1.97
C VAL A 11 -11.55 -12.38 -0.67
N ASP A 12 -12.80 -12.63 -0.26
CA ASP A 12 -13.34 -12.11 1.01
C ASP A 12 -12.65 -12.70 2.24
N ALA A 13 -12.11 -13.91 2.15
CA ALA A 13 -11.36 -14.56 3.23
C ALA A 13 -9.90 -14.08 3.34
N SER A 14 -9.42 -13.26 2.40
CA SER A 14 -8.06 -12.72 2.46
C SER A 14 -7.90 -11.78 3.66
N ASN A 15 -6.73 -11.84 4.30
CA ASN A 15 -6.35 -10.89 5.35
C ASN A 15 -5.84 -9.56 4.77
N ASP A 16 -5.46 -9.54 3.49
CA ASP A 16 -5.06 -8.32 2.79
C ASP A 16 -6.28 -7.63 2.18
N GLY A 17 -6.28 -6.31 2.17
CA GLY A 17 -7.33 -5.53 1.51
C GLY A 17 -7.23 -5.69 -0.01
N ILE A 18 -8.27 -6.21 -0.63
CA ILE A 18 -8.32 -6.39 -2.09
C ILE A 18 -9.40 -5.51 -2.68
N VAL A 19 -9.03 -4.75 -3.69
CA VAL A 19 -9.94 -3.90 -4.46
C VAL A 19 -9.82 -4.21 -5.95
N ILE A 20 -10.90 -3.97 -6.68
CA ILE A 20 -10.91 -3.95 -8.14
C ILE A 20 -11.35 -2.57 -8.57
N ALA A 21 -10.58 -1.95 -9.46
CA ALA A 21 -10.89 -0.68 -10.05
C ALA A 21 -11.01 -0.80 -11.57
N GLU A 22 -12.01 -0.12 -12.14
CA GLU A 22 -12.16 0.06 -13.56
C GLU A 22 -11.52 1.38 -13.98
N GLN A 23 -10.79 1.36 -15.08
CA GLN A 23 -10.18 2.58 -15.61
C GLN A 23 -11.22 3.35 -16.45
N GLU A 24 -11.54 4.56 -16.01
CA GLU A 24 -12.39 5.52 -16.70
C GLU A 24 -11.60 6.81 -17.00
N GLY A 25 -11.05 6.93 -18.20
CA GLY A 25 -10.17 8.04 -18.54
C GLY A 25 -8.91 8.07 -17.68
N ASP A 26 -8.71 9.13 -16.92
CA ASP A 26 -7.59 9.29 -15.96
C ASP A 26 -7.92 8.79 -14.55
N ASP A 27 -9.15 8.36 -14.30
CA ASP A 27 -9.63 7.90 -13.00
C ASP A 27 -9.67 6.37 -12.93
N ASN A 28 -9.50 5.85 -11.72
CA ASN A 28 -9.60 4.43 -11.41
C ASN A 28 -10.72 4.23 -10.39
N ILE A 29 -11.88 3.88 -10.91
CA ILE A 29 -13.12 3.81 -10.16
C ILE A 29 -13.26 2.46 -9.47
N LEU A 30 -13.45 2.46 -8.16
CA LEU A 30 -13.64 1.25 -7.37
C LEU A 30 -14.98 0.60 -7.71
N ILE A 31 -14.92 -0.67 -8.10
CA ILE A 31 -16.11 -1.50 -8.37
C ILE A 31 -16.25 -2.67 -7.39
N TYR A 32 -15.21 -2.97 -6.62
CA TYR A 32 -15.20 -4.00 -5.60
C TYR A 32 -14.16 -3.72 -4.52
N ALA A 33 -14.49 -4.06 -3.28
CA ALA A 33 -13.54 -4.18 -2.17
C ALA A 33 -13.97 -5.34 -1.26
N ASN A 34 -13.00 -6.06 -0.68
CA ASN A 34 -13.28 -7.13 0.28
C ASN A 34 -13.39 -6.59 1.72
N ALA A 35 -13.85 -7.46 2.64
CA ALA A 35 -14.02 -7.10 4.05
C ALA A 35 -12.71 -6.63 4.71
N ALA A 36 -11.56 -7.20 4.33
CA ALA A 36 -10.27 -6.78 4.87
C ALA A 36 -9.94 -5.33 4.51
N PHE A 37 -10.32 -4.86 3.31
CA PHE A 37 -10.17 -3.46 2.93
C PHE A 37 -11.03 -2.52 3.78
N GLU A 38 -12.29 -2.91 4.06
CA GLU A 38 -13.17 -2.14 4.94
C GLU A 38 -12.58 -2.04 6.37
N HIS A 39 -12.09 -3.15 6.92
CA HIS A 39 -11.42 -3.16 8.24
C HIS A 39 -10.14 -2.32 8.25
N LEU A 40 -9.33 -2.41 7.19
CA LEU A 40 -8.09 -1.67 7.06
C LEU A 40 -8.32 -0.16 7.02
N THR A 41 -9.31 0.28 6.26
CA THR A 41 -9.52 1.71 5.96
C THR A 41 -10.58 2.38 6.83
N GLY A 42 -11.49 1.60 7.42
CA GLY A 42 -12.63 2.10 8.18
C GLY A 42 -13.78 2.62 7.32
N TYR A 43 -13.69 2.51 6.00
CA TYR A 43 -14.75 2.86 5.06
C TYR A 43 -15.60 1.63 4.75
N CYS A 44 -16.92 1.79 4.73
CA CYS A 44 -17.82 0.75 4.24
C CYS A 44 -17.83 0.71 2.71
N LEU A 45 -18.07 -0.47 2.15
CA LEU A 45 -18.10 -0.66 0.69
C LEU A 45 -19.01 0.34 -0.01
N ASP A 46 -20.22 0.56 0.52
CA ASP A 46 -21.20 1.48 -0.07
C ASP A 46 -20.73 2.95 -0.13
N GLU A 47 -19.78 3.32 0.74
CA GLU A 47 -19.21 4.69 0.77
C GLU A 47 -18.14 4.90 -0.31
N ILE A 48 -17.48 3.81 -0.73
CA ILE A 48 -16.29 3.87 -1.59
C ILE A 48 -16.55 3.37 -3.02
N LEU A 49 -17.63 2.62 -3.24
CA LEU A 49 -18.00 2.21 -4.59
C LEU A 49 -18.20 3.42 -5.50
N TYR A 50 -17.71 3.29 -6.71
CA TYR A 50 -17.75 4.33 -7.75
C TYR A 50 -16.96 5.60 -7.42
N GLN A 51 -16.09 5.55 -6.42
CA GLN A 51 -15.14 6.63 -6.14
C GLN A 51 -13.75 6.30 -6.70
N ASP A 52 -12.98 7.33 -7.02
CA ASP A 52 -11.59 7.18 -7.39
C ASP A 52 -10.76 6.73 -6.19
N CYS A 53 -9.85 5.78 -6.41
CA CYS A 53 -9.01 5.19 -5.37
C CYS A 53 -8.11 6.19 -4.61
N ARG A 54 -7.95 7.42 -5.12
CA ARG A 54 -7.11 8.47 -4.50
C ARG A 54 -7.65 9.02 -3.19
N PHE A 55 -8.87 8.70 -2.79
CA PHE A 55 -9.47 9.22 -1.55
C PHE A 55 -8.68 8.87 -0.29
N LEU A 56 -7.96 7.72 -0.27
CA LEU A 56 -7.12 7.31 0.86
C LEU A 56 -5.89 8.19 1.08
N GLN A 57 -5.51 9.00 0.11
CA GLN A 57 -4.35 9.91 0.23
C GLN A 57 -4.68 11.18 1.00
N SER A 58 -5.96 11.51 1.16
CA SER A 58 -6.39 12.79 1.73
C SER A 58 -5.68 13.97 1.04
N ASP A 59 -5.12 14.90 1.81
CA ASP A 59 -4.34 16.02 1.28
C ASP A 59 -2.84 15.71 1.12
N ASP A 60 -2.38 14.53 1.54
CA ASP A 60 -0.98 14.09 1.49
C ASP A 60 -0.63 13.49 0.12
N ARG A 61 -0.61 14.35 -0.90
CA ARG A 61 -0.38 13.93 -2.29
C ARG A 61 1.06 14.10 -2.75
N ASP A 62 1.91 14.73 -1.95
CA ASP A 62 3.33 14.89 -2.23
C ASP A 62 4.13 13.68 -1.74
N GLN A 63 3.98 12.58 -2.47
CA GLN A 63 4.65 11.31 -2.21
C GLN A 63 5.25 10.79 -3.51
N SER A 64 6.55 10.54 -3.54
CA SER A 64 7.25 10.03 -4.74
C SER A 64 6.69 8.69 -5.23
N ALA A 65 6.22 7.85 -4.32
CA ALA A 65 5.58 6.58 -4.63
C ALA A 65 4.31 6.72 -5.49
N LEU A 66 3.57 7.82 -5.35
CA LEU A 66 2.37 8.09 -6.16
C LEU A 66 2.71 8.31 -7.64
N SER A 67 3.89 8.87 -7.93
CA SER A 67 4.37 9.03 -9.30
C SER A 67 4.59 7.68 -9.98
N GLU A 68 5.12 6.70 -9.24
CA GLU A 68 5.34 5.34 -9.75
C GLU A 68 4.00 4.63 -10.01
N ILE A 69 3.03 4.74 -9.12
CA ILE A 69 1.68 4.19 -9.33
C ILE A 69 1.03 4.82 -10.56
N LYS A 70 1.06 6.14 -10.67
CA LYS A 70 0.48 6.86 -11.82
C LYS A 70 1.11 6.42 -13.14
N LYS A 71 2.44 6.26 -13.15
CA LYS A 71 3.17 5.79 -14.32
C LYS A 71 2.80 4.35 -14.69
N ALA A 72 2.76 3.45 -13.70
CA ALA A 72 2.39 2.06 -13.89
C ALA A 72 0.96 1.90 -14.45
N ILE A 73 0.01 2.67 -13.93
CA ILE A 73 -1.36 2.69 -14.43
C ILE A 73 -1.41 3.13 -15.89
N LYS A 74 -0.72 4.23 -16.22
CA LYS A 74 -0.67 4.76 -17.59
C LYS A 74 -0.03 3.78 -18.57
N GLU A 75 0.98 3.05 -18.12
CA GLU A 75 1.71 2.05 -18.93
C GLU A 75 1.03 0.66 -18.95
N GLY A 76 -0.06 0.47 -18.19
CA GLY A 76 -0.75 -0.82 -18.07
C GLY A 76 0.14 -1.92 -17.51
N ARG A 77 0.97 -1.61 -16.51
CA ARG A 77 1.89 -2.57 -15.88
C ARG A 77 1.69 -2.67 -14.37
N SER A 78 2.18 -3.74 -13.79
CA SER A 78 2.19 -3.94 -12.34
C SER A 78 3.17 -3.00 -11.65
N ALA A 79 2.85 -2.62 -10.41
CA ALA A 79 3.75 -1.92 -9.52
C ALA A 79 3.48 -2.29 -8.06
N ARG A 80 4.50 -2.12 -7.21
CA ARG A 80 4.40 -2.27 -5.77
C ARG A 80 5.13 -1.11 -5.12
N VAL A 81 4.44 -0.39 -4.25
CA VAL A 81 4.97 0.78 -3.54
C VAL A 81 4.47 0.80 -2.11
N VAL A 82 5.12 1.57 -1.27
CA VAL A 82 4.63 1.91 0.07
C VAL A 82 4.23 3.38 0.07
N VAL A 83 2.97 3.65 0.43
CA VAL A 83 2.40 5.00 0.46
C VAL A 83 1.83 5.30 1.83
N ARG A 84 1.79 6.59 2.19
CA ARG A 84 1.02 7.05 3.35
C ARG A 84 -0.44 7.18 2.94
N ASN A 85 -1.29 6.50 3.67
CA ASN A 85 -2.73 6.59 3.52
C ASN A 85 -3.39 6.95 4.85
N TYR A 86 -4.65 7.30 4.81
CA TYR A 86 -5.41 7.78 5.96
C TYR A 86 -6.71 7.00 6.06
N ARG A 87 -6.97 6.45 7.24
CA ARG A 87 -8.25 5.79 7.54
C ARG A 87 -9.35 6.83 7.60
N LYS A 88 -10.59 6.38 7.63
CA LYS A 88 -11.77 7.25 7.76
C LYS A 88 -11.73 8.16 8.99
N ASP A 89 -11.12 7.70 10.08
CA ASP A 89 -10.92 8.47 11.31
C ASP A 89 -9.72 9.44 11.24
N GLY A 90 -9.04 9.54 10.13
CA GLY A 90 -7.89 10.41 9.91
C GLY A 90 -6.54 9.83 10.36
N VAL A 91 -6.52 8.60 10.89
CA VAL A 91 -5.27 7.96 11.33
C VAL A 91 -4.43 7.55 10.12
N LEU A 92 -3.18 8.02 10.09
CA LEU A 92 -2.19 7.63 9.10
C LEU A 92 -1.81 6.15 9.25
N PHE A 93 -1.72 5.44 8.14
CA PHE A 93 -1.07 4.13 8.06
C PHE A 93 -0.19 4.03 6.82
N TRP A 94 0.87 3.25 6.92
CA TRP A 94 1.72 2.93 5.78
C TRP A 94 1.13 1.75 5.04
N ASN A 95 0.73 1.98 3.81
CA ASN A 95 0.08 1.01 2.95
C ASN A 95 1.06 0.49 1.90
N GLU A 96 1.41 -0.79 1.97
CA GLU A 96 2.04 -1.48 0.85
C GLU A 96 0.96 -1.79 -0.18
N LEU A 97 0.98 -1.06 -1.28
CA LEU A 97 0.04 -1.18 -2.38
C LEU A 97 0.69 -1.90 -3.55
N SER A 98 0.13 -3.03 -3.94
CA SER A 98 0.45 -3.73 -5.19
C SER A 98 -0.70 -3.55 -6.17
N ILE A 99 -0.42 -3.09 -7.37
CA ILE A 99 -1.40 -3.01 -8.46
C ILE A 99 -1.02 -3.97 -9.58
N THR A 100 -2.02 -4.62 -10.14
CA THR A 100 -1.87 -5.57 -11.26
C THR A 100 -2.95 -5.29 -12.28
N PRO A 101 -2.57 -5.05 -13.55
CA PRO A 101 -3.52 -4.85 -14.63
C PRO A 101 -4.20 -6.16 -15.03
N VAL A 102 -5.46 -6.09 -15.41
CA VAL A 102 -6.23 -7.19 -15.98
C VAL A 102 -6.62 -6.81 -17.40
N PHE A 103 -6.26 -7.66 -18.35
CA PHE A 103 -6.55 -7.49 -19.77
C PHE A 103 -7.65 -8.47 -20.20
N ASN A 104 -8.45 -8.07 -21.16
CA ASN A 104 -9.39 -8.98 -21.82
C ASN A 104 -8.70 -9.82 -22.90
N ASP A 105 -9.45 -10.71 -23.57
CA ASP A 105 -8.95 -11.59 -24.63
C ASP A 105 -8.42 -10.84 -25.87
N LYS A 106 -8.66 -9.53 -25.96
CA LYS A 106 -8.16 -8.66 -27.03
C LYS A 106 -6.96 -7.82 -26.61
N ASP A 107 -6.30 -8.18 -25.50
CA ASP A 107 -5.19 -7.43 -24.87
C ASP A 107 -5.53 -5.97 -24.53
N GLN A 108 -6.82 -5.69 -24.31
CA GLN A 108 -7.27 -4.38 -23.85
C GLN A 108 -7.30 -4.37 -22.32
N LEU A 109 -6.68 -3.36 -21.72
CA LEU A 109 -6.76 -3.12 -20.28
C LEU A 109 -8.21 -2.88 -19.87
N THR A 110 -8.69 -3.63 -18.88
CA THR A 110 -10.06 -3.51 -18.38
C THR A 110 -10.12 -3.07 -16.93
N TYR A 111 -9.26 -3.64 -16.10
CA TYR A 111 -9.30 -3.41 -14.66
C TYR A 111 -7.90 -3.38 -14.07
N PHE A 112 -7.78 -2.80 -12.87
CA PHE A 112 -6.66 -3.01 -11.98
C PHE A 112 -7.11 -3.72 -10.71
N ILE A 113 -6.34 -4.71 -10.28
CA ILE A 113 -6.48 -5.31 -8.95
C ILE A 113 -5.48 -4.63 -8.04
N GLY A 114 -5.95 -4.04 -6.93
CA GLY A 114 -5.14 -3.49 -5.87
C GLY A 114 -5.12 -4.43 -4.67
N VAL A 115 -3.93 -4.80 -4.21
CA VAL A 115 -3.74 -5.51 -2.93
C VAL A 115 -3.05 -4.58 -1.96
N GLN A 116 -3.62 -4.44 -0.77
CA GLN A 116 -3.19 -3.47 0.23
C GLN A 116 -2.92 -4.14 1.55
N ARG A 117 -1.79 -3.77 2.15
CA ARG A 117 -1.35 -4.29 3.43
C ARG A 117 -0.84 -3.17 4.31
N ASP A 118 -1.30 -3.13 5.56
CA ASP A 118 -0.74 -2.22 6.58
C ASP A 118 0.66 -2.69 6.97
N VAL A 119 1.65 -1.89 6.67
CA VAL A 119 3.06 -2.11 7.02
C VAL A 119 3.57 -1.08 8.01
N SER A 120 2.68 -0.39 8.72
CA SER A 120 3.03 0.67 9.68
C SER A 120 3.95 0.16 10.78
N GLU A 121 3.69 -1.03 11.32
CA GLU A 121 4.56 -1.64 12.32
C GLU A 121 5.93 -1.98 11.75
N LEU A 122 6.00 -2.51 10.53
CA LEU A 122 7.26 -2.79 9.86
C LEU A 122 8.08 -1.52 9.62
N VAL A 123 7.44 -0.43 9.21
CA VAL A 123 8.09 0.88 9.04
C VAL A 123 8.64 1.36 10.37
N ARG A 124 7.83 1.34 11.44
CA ARG A 124 8.25 1.72 12.79
C ARG A 124 9.45 0.93 13.28
N LEU A 125 9.41 -0.40 13.14
CA LEU A 125 10.52 -1.28 13.55
C LEU A 125 11.81 -1.02 12.75
N LYS A 126 11.70 -0.73 11.46
CA LYS A 126 12.84 -0.35 10.63
C LYS A 126 13.47 0.97 11.10
N GLU A 127 12.65 1.97 11.41
CA GLU A 127 13.13 3.26 11.92
C GLU A 127 13.79 3.11 13.28
N GLU A 128 13.21 2.35 14.19
CA GLU A 128 13.80 2.03 15.49
C GLU A 128 15.15 1.29 15.33
N ASN A 129 15.23 0.33 14.42
CA ASN A 129 16.47 -0.41 14.16
C ASN A 129 17.58 0.51 13.64
N ILE A 130 17.25 1.44 12.72
CA ILE A 130 18.19 2.44 12.21
C ILE A 130 18.68 3.36 13.36
N ALA A 131 17.77 3.81 14.21
CA ALA A 131 18.10 4.67 15.34
C ALA A 131 19.04 3.95 16.34
N LEU A 132 18.73 2.71 16.69
CA LEU A 132 19.59 1.88 17.57
C LEU A 132 20.97 1.63 16.98
N LYS A 133 21.07 1.35 15.69
CA LYS A 133 22.38 1.18 15.02
C LYS A 133 23.22 2.45 15.05
N ARG A 134 22.59 3.61 14.87
CA ARG A 134 23.27 4.91 14.98
C ARG A 134 23.76 5.17 16.40
N GLU A 135 22.98 4.84 17.41
CA GLU A 135 23.34 4.98 18.82
C GLU A 135 24.52 4.05 19.19
N LEU A 136 24.47 2.79 18.79
CA LEU A 136 25.56 1.83 18.96
C LEU A 136 26.88 2.30 18.31
N ALA A 137 26.80 2.86 17.11
CA ALA A 137 27.95 3.42 16.41
C ALA A 137 28.59 4.60 17.19
N LYS A 138 27.76 5.48 17.78
CA LYS A 138 28.23 6.58 18.63
C LYS A 138 28.94 6.07 19.91
N ILE A 139 28.38 5.06 20.55
CA ILE A 139 29.00 4.43 21.75
C ILE A 139 30.33 3.78 21.38
N GLY A 140 30.38 3.04 20.29
CA GLY A 140 31.63 2.43 19.79
C GLY A 140 32.71 3.45 19.48
N ALA A 141 32.38 4.58 18.86
CA ALA A 141 33.30 5.67 18.59
C ALA A 141 33.86 6.31 19.89
N LYS A 142 32.99 6.53 20.90
CA LYS A 142 33.42 7.04 22.23
C LYS A 142 34.38 6.07 22.94
N LEU A 143 34.11 4.78 22.91
CA LEU A 143 34.98 3.76 23.51
C LEU A 143 36.34 3.72 22.84
N SER A 144 36.39 3.83 21.52
CA SER A 144 37.65 3.88 20.75
C SER A 144 38.49 5.12 21.05
N GLN A 145 37.85 6.26 21.34
CA GLN A 145 38.57 7.50 21.74
C GLN A 145 39.10 7.46 23.16
N ASN A 146 38.46 6.69 24.05
CA ASN A 146 38.85 6.57 25.46
C ASN A 146 39.89 5.46 25.72
N SER A 147 40.20 4.62 24.75
CA SER A 147 41.30 3.66 24.81
C SER A 147 42.64 4.38 24.53
N VAL A 148 43.15 5.10 25.53
CA VAL A 148 44.52 5.65 25.52
C VAL A 148 45.47 4.46 25.62
N PRO A 149 46.50 4.37 24.77
CA PRO A 149 47.54 3.36 24.94
C PRO A 149 48.26 3.63 26.25
N THR A 150 48.20 2.69 27.14
CA THR A 150 49.09 2.68 28.30
C THR A 150 50.49 2.41 27.77
N VAL A 151 51.40 3.41 27.90
CA VAL A 151 52.81 3.28 27.63
C VAL A 151 53.45 2.40 28.69
#